data_c48a96d58dc10fb404d4bddc777ede0b
#
_entry.id   c48a96d58dc10fb404d4bddc777ede0b
#
_cell.length_a   1.000
_cell.length_b   1.000
_cell.length_c   1.000
_cell.angle_alpha   90.00
_cell.angle_beta   90.00
_cell.angle_gamma   90.00
#
_symmetry.space_group_name_H-M   'P 1'
#
loop_
_entity.id
_entity.type
_entity.pdbx_description
1 polymer ?
#
loop_
_entity_poly.entity_id
_entity_poly.type
_entity_poly.pdbx_seq_one_letter_code
_entity_poly.pdbx_strand_id
1 'polypeptide(L)'
;MTKNTKVISFEERFYAIFFLMILEVILFYLSIWSFSYHEYVLGFVLAGIGIIFILALLSKLISRLLNKYKLGTKYPILYKRLRTKDHELYKIKTTIESFKQAENWPNEAGYQADLYNFLKRNFPDAKLEERTGASKPDITIKDIAIELKGPTTDGGINSLPAKCIKYSKYYRKIIFVLFSPKFSQSNFIEIKKGIEETFPSRTIFIIKQNI
;
A
#
# COMPACT_ATOMS: atom_id res chain seq x y z
N MET A 1 -29.26 28.40 3.01
CA MET A 1 -29.45 27.82 4.36
C MET A 1 -28.15 27.04 4.72
N THR A 2 -27.25 27.70 5.43
CA THR A 2 -25.99 27.10 5.91
C THR A 2 -26.27 26.35 7.21
N LYS A 3 -26.11 25.00 7.21
CA LYS A 3 -26.18 24.20 8.43
C LYS A 3 -24.99 24.55 9.32
N ASN A 4 -25.23 25.28 10.40
CA ASN A 4 -24.30 25.49 11.51
C ASN A 4 -24.09 24.13 12.21
N THR A 5 -23.12 23.36 11.83
CA THR A 5 -22.62 22.21 12.60
C THR A 5 -21.84 22.77 13.80
N LYS A 6 -22.48 22.77 14.97
CA LYS A 6 -21.86 23.15 16.24
C LYS A 6 -20.64 22.25 16.49
N VAL A 7 -19.44 22.81 16.40
CA VAL A 7 -18.20 22.09 16.69
C VAL A 7 -18.12 21.94 18.21
N ILE A 8 -18.43 20.73 18.71
CA ILE A 8 -18.32 20.39 20.13
C ILE A 8 -16.85 20.55 20.55
N SER A 9 -16.58 21.32 21.59
CA SER A 9 -15.21 21.60 22.07
C SER A 9 -14.50 20.33 22.56
N PHE A 10 -13.16 20.35 22.62
CA PHE A 10 -12.36 19.22 23.12
C PHE A 10 -12.74 18.89 24.58
N GLU A 11 -12.99 19.91 25.39
CA GLU A 11 -13.37 19.77 26.80
C GLU A 11 -14.73 19.07 26.97
N GLU A 12 -15.75 19.47 26.21
CA GLU A 12 -17.08 18.84 26.25
C GLU A 12 -17.01 17.34 25.90
N ARG A 13 -16.09 16.96 25.00
CA ARG A 13 -15.87 15.56 24.62
C ARG A 13 -15.11 14.79 25.70
N PHE A 14 -14.15 15.44 26.35
CA PHE A 14 -13.39 14.85 27.44
C PHE A 14 -14.30 14.54 28.63
N TYR A 15 -15.16 15.49 29.01
CA TYR A 15 -16.13 15.29 30.08
C TYR A 15 -17.17 14.20 29.75
N ALA A 16 -17.64 14.12 28.53
CA ALA A 16 -18.57 13.07 28.12
C ALA A 16 -17.93 11.67 28.19
N ILE A 17 -16.66 11.53 27.82
CA ILE A 17 -15.92 10.26 27.89
C ILE A 17 -15.66 9.90 29.36
N PHE A 18 -15.24 10.88 30.17
CA PHE A 18 -14.97 10.70 31.59
C PHE A 18 -16.24 10.30 32.36
N PHE A 19 -17.38 10.93 32.04
CA PHE A 19 -18.68 10.59 32.63
C PHE A 19 -19.12 9.17 32.26
N LEU A 20 -18.91 8.75 31.00
CA LEU A 20 -19.20 7.37 30.56
C LEU A 20 -18.32 6.34 31.29
N MET A 21 -17.04 6.64 31.51
CA MET A 21 -16.14 5.75 32.26
C MET A 21 -16.58 5.61 33.73
N ILE A 22 -17.00 6.71 34.38
CA ILE A 22 -17.53 6.67 35.74
C ILE A 22 -18.82 5.86 35.80
N LEU A 23 -19.73 6.06 34.85
CA LEU A 23 -20.98 5.31 34.77
C LEU A 23 -20.73 3.80 34.63
N GLU A 24 -19.74 3.39 33.84
CA GLU A 24 -19.38 1.98 33.68
C GLU A 24 -18.74 1.39 34.94
N VAL A 25 -17.90 2.16 35.65
CA VAL A 25 -17.36 1.73 36.94
C VAL A 25 -18.50 1.53 37.94
N ILE A 26 -19.49 2.41 37.96
CA ILE A 26 -20.67 2.29 38.83
C ILE A 26 -21.49 1.04 38.45
N LEU A 27 -21.75 0.82 37.17
CA LEU A 27 -22.48 -0.34 36.67
C LEU A 27 -21.73 -1.66 37.00
N PHE A 28 -20.40 -1.65 36.87
CA PHE A 28 -19.55 -2.78 37.26
C PHE A 28 -19.63 -3.08 38.76
N TYR A 29 -19.59 -2.04 39.63
CA TYR A 29 -19.76 -2.17 41.07
C TYR A 29 -21.15 -2.68 41.45
N LEU A 30 -22.21 -2.18 40.80
CA LEU A 30 -23.58 -2.65 40.98
C LEU A 30 -23.75 -4.10 40.54
N SER A 31 -23.06 -4.52 39.48
CA SER A 31 -23.02 -5.90 39.01
C SER A 31 -22.36 -6.82 40.04
N ILE A 32 -21.21 -6.43 40.63
CA ILE A 32 -20.54 -7.20 41.68
C ILE A 32 -21.41 -7.29 42.93
N TRP A 33 -22.10 -6.22 43.29
CA TRP A 33 -23.00 -6.21 44.45
C TRP A 33 -24.24 -7.11 44.26
N SER A 34 -24.79 -7.17 43.02
CA SER A 34 -25.84 -8.08 42.60
C SER A 34 -25.37 -9.55 42.61
N PHE A 35 -24.07 -9.82 42.49
CA PHE A 35 -23.46 -11.15 42.49
C PHE A 35 -23.55 -11.84 43.86
N SER A 36 -23.79 -11.10 44.96
CA SER A 36 -23.92 -11.67 46.33
C SER A 36 -25.19 -12.48 46.51
N TYR A 37 -26.15 -12.43 45.61
CA TYR A 37 -27.43 -13.12 45.73
C TYR A 37 -27.86 -13.80 44.40
N HIS A 38 -27.51 -15.07 44.24
CA HIS A 38 -28.13 -16.14 43.42
C HIS A 38 -28.28 -15.98 41.90
N GLU A 39 -27.70 -14.96 41.21
CA GLU A 39 -27.83 -14.86 39.74
C GLU A 39 -26.48 -14.69 39.00
N TYR A 40 -25.59 -15.68 39.19
CA TYR A 40 -24.26 -15.68 38.53
C TYR A 40 -24.34 -15.55 37.02
N VAL A 41 -25.33 -16.11 36.35
CA VAL A 41 -25.47 -16.11 34.89
C VAL A 41 -25.78 -14.71 34.35
N LEU A 42 -26.69 -13.98 34.98
CA LEU A 42 -27.10 -12.64 34.58
C LEU A 42 -25.93 -11.62 34.70
N GLY A 43 -25.17 -11.76 35.81
CA GLY A 43 -23.98 -10.91 36.02
C GLY A 43 -22.90 -11.10 34.95
N PHE A 44 -22.61 -12.34 34.53
CA PHE A 44 -21.66 -12.63 33.45
C PHE A 44 -22.13 -12.08 32.10
N VAL A 45 -23.41 -12.20 31.78
CA VAL A 45 -23.98 -11.67 30.54
C VAL A 45 -23.89 -10.14 30.50
N LEU A 46 -24.25 -9.45 31.60
CA LEU A 46 -24.17 -7.98 31.68
C LEU A 46 -22.73 -7.48 31.62
N ALA A 47 -21.78 -8.16 32.31
CA ALA A 47 -20.36 -7.84 32.23
C ALA A 47 -19.80 -8.03 30.80
N GLY A 48 -20.21 -9.11 30.12
CA GLY A 48 -19.82 -9.37 28.73
C GLY A 48 -20.34 -8.29 27.75
N ILE A 49 -21.58 -7.86 27.90
CA ILE A 49 -22.17 -6.77 27.11
C ILE A 49 -21.42 -5.46 27.38
N GLY A 50 -21.07 -5.14 28.62
CA GLY A 50 -20.30 -3.96 28.99
C GLY A 50 -18.93 -3.94 28.33
N ILE A 51 -18.20 -5.05 28.35
CA ILE A 51 -16.88 -5.17 27.70
C ILE A 51 -16.99 -4.96 26.18
N ILE A 52 -17.98 -5.56 25.52
CA ILE A 52 -18.22 -5.37 24.08
C ILE A 52 -18.49 -3.89 23.75
N PHE A 53 -19.28 -3.22 24.60
CA PHE A 53 -19.61 -1.81 24.42
C PHE A 53 -18.39 -0.90 24.58
N ILE A 54 -17.52 -1.18 25.59
CA ILE A 54 -16.25 -0.48 25.81
C ILE A 54 -15.32 -0.66 24.60
N LEU A 55 -15.16 -1.89 24.11
CA LEU A 55 -14.34 -2.18 22.95
C LEU A 55 -14.85 -1.46 21.69
N ALA A 56 -16.17 -1.40 21.49
CA ALA A 56 -16.78 -0.68 20.39
C ALA A 56 -16.56 0.85 20.48
N LEU A 57 -16.67 1.43 21.68
CA LEU A 57 -16.37 2.84 21.94
C LEU A 57 -14.89 3.16 21.73
N LEU A 58 -13.99 2.31 22.26
CA LEU A 58 -12.54 2.44 22.07
C LEU A 58 -12.15 2.34 20.60
N SER A 59 -12.70 1.40 19.85
CA SER A 59 -12.44 1.27 18.42
C SER A 59 -12.90 2.51 17.64
N LYS A 60 -14.07 3.07 17.99
CA LYS A 60 -14.61 4.28 17.40
C LYS A 60 -13.81 5.53 17.80
N LEU A 61 -13.29 5.57 19.02
CA LEU A 61 -12.41 6.64 19.50
C LEU A 61 -11.04 6.56 18.81
N ILE A 62 -10.44 5.38 18.74
CA ILE A 62 -9.17 5.13 18.04
C ILE A 62 -9.30 5.48 16.56
N SER A 63 -10.38 5.06 15.89
CA SER A 63 -10.61 5.41 14.48
C SER A 63 -10.83 6.92 14.27
N ARG A 64 -11.47 7.62 15.23
CA ARG A 64 -11.60 9.08 15.20
C ARG A 64 -10.28 9.79 15.50
N LEU A 65 -9.49 9.28 16.44
CA LEU A 65 -8.14 9.79 16.73
C LEU A 65 -7.22 9.54 15.54
N LEU A 66 -7.19 8.36 14.96
CA LEU A 66 -6.44 8.05 13.74
C LEU A 66 -6.90 8.91 12.55
N ASN A 67 -8.21 9.20 12.44
CA ASN A 67 -8.74 10.13 11.43
C ASN A 67 -8.40 11.59 11.74
N LYS A 68 -8.33 12.00 13.00
CA LYS A 68 -7.95 13.35 13.43
C LYS A 68 -6.43 13.54 13.39
N TYR A 69 -5.66 12.50 13.71
CA TYR A 69 -4.22 12.44 13.54
C TYR A 69 -3.83 11.85 12.19
N LYS A 70 -4.73 11.92 11.18
CA LYS A 70 -4.28 11.69 9.80
C LYS A 70 -3.04 12.55 9.60
N LEU A 71 -1.94 11.90 9.21
CA LEU A 71 -0.67 12.57 8.87
C LEU A 71 -0.89 13.84 8.03
N GLY A 72 -2.02 13.94 7.34
CA GLY A 72 -2.44 15.09 6.54
C GLY A 72 -2.74 16.38 7.32
N THR A 73 -3.10 16.32 8.61
CA THR A 73 -3.39 17.55 9.39
C THR A 73 -2.15 18.12 10.06
N LYS A 74 -1.23 17.25 10.53
CA LYS A 74 0.02 17.67 11.17
C LYS A 74 1.15 17.91 10.14
N TYR A 75 1.13 17.19 9.01
CA TYR A 75 2.11 17.31 7.93
C TYR A 75 1.40 17.34 6.56
N PRO A 76 0.61 18.39 6.26
CA PRO A 76 -0.21 18.43 5.05
C PRO A 76 0.61 18.35 3.75
N ILE A 77 1.80 18.94 3.74
CA ILE A 77 2.71 18.93 2.59
C ILE A 77 3.28 17.51 2.37
N LEU A 78 3.71 16.84 3.45
CA LEU A 78 4.23 15.48 3.37
C LEU A 78 3.15 14.48 2.94
N TYR A 79 1.94 14.58 3.51
CA TYR A 79 0.81 13.74 3.16
C TYR A 79 0.38 13.93 1.69
N LYS A 80 0.28 15.19 1.24
CA LYS A 80 -0.02 15.51 -0.16
C LYS A 80 1.05 14.94 -1.09
N ARG A 81 2.34 15.05 -0.71
CA ARG A 81 3.48 14.53 -1.49
C ARG A 81 3.49 13.00 -1.57
N LEU A 82 3.20 12.29 -0.46
CA LEU A 82 3.09 10.82 -0.45
C LEU A 82 1.91 10.34 -1.29
N ARG A 83 0.73 10.95 -1.11
CA ARG A 83 -0.48 10.60 -1.88
C ARG A 83 -0.31 10.83 -3.38
N THR A 84 0.37 11.91 -3.79
CA THR A 84 0.64 12.17 -5.22
C THR A 84 1.61 11.15 -5.80
N LYS A 85 2.65 10.73 -5.05
CA LYS A 85 3.61 9.70 -5.49
C LYS A 85 2.98 8.32 -5.64
N ASP A 86 2.08 7.94 -4.74
CA ASP A 86 1.37 6.67 -4.83
C ASP A 86 0.33 6.68 -5.97
N HIS A 87 -0.34 7.80 -6.21
CA HIS A 87 -1.22 7.97 -7.36
C HIS A 87 -0.47 7.89 -8.69
N GLU A 88 0.73 8.48 -8.75
CA GLU A 88 1.59 8.41 -9.94
C GLU A 88 2.06 6.98 -10.22
N LEU A 89 2.50 6.26 -9.19
CA LEU A 89 2.87 4.85 -9.31
C LEU A 89 1.70 4.01 -9.83
N TYR A 90 0.49 4.23 -9.29
CA TYR A 90 -0.73 3.56 -9.74
C TYR A 90 -1.01 3.86 -11.22
N LYS A 91 -0.90 5.13 -11.62
CA LYS A 91 -1.09 5.54 -13.02
C LYS A 91 -0.07 4.87 -13.96
N ILE A 92 1.21 4.83 -13.58
CA ILE A 92 2.25 4.16 -14.38
C ILE A 92 1.95 2.66 -14.47
N LYS A 93 1.64 2.00 -13.36
CA LYS A 93 1.30 0.58 -13.32
C LYS A 93 0.13 0.25 -14.26
N THR A 94 -1.00 0.96 -14.10
CA THR A 94 -2.19 0.72 -14.93
C THR A 94 -1.94 1.02 -16.41
N THR A 95 -1.11 2.03 -16.72
CA THR A 95 -0.70 2.32 -18.08
C THR A 95 0.13 1.18 -18.68
N ILE A 96 1.09 0.61 -17.92
CA ILE A 96 1.84 -0.57 -18.37
C ILE A 96 0.93 -1.78 -18.53
N GLU A 97 -0.01 -1.99 -17.59
CA GLU A 97 -0.97 -3.10 -17.68
C GLU A 97 -1.89 -2.99 -18.91
N SER A 98 -2.27 -1.78 -19.30
CA SER A 98 -3.08 -1.52 -20.51
C SER A 98 -2.27 -1.57 -21.81
N PHE A 99 -0.94 -1.52 -21.74
CA PHE A 99 -0.07 -1.58 -22.91
C PHE A 99 -0.27 -2.90 -23.67
N LYS A 100 -0.48 -2.82 -24.97
CA LYS A 100 -0.48 -3.95 -25.87
C LYS A 100 0.73 -3.82 -26.78
N GLN A 101 1.56 -4.85 -26.81
CA GLN A 101 2.72 -4.90 -27.70
C GLN A 101 2.25 -4.95 -29.17
N ALA A 102 3.01 -4.30 -30.05
CA ALA A 102 2.67 -4.27 -31.47
C ALA A 102 2.85 -5.65 -32.11
N GLU A 103 3.89 -6.38 -31.71
CA GLU A 103 4.22 -7.71 -32.19
C GLU A 103 5.04 -8.51 -31.16
N ASN A 104 5.25 -9.78 -31.44
CA ASN A 104 6.14 -10.63 -30.63
C ASN A 104 7.59 -10.43 -31.07
N TRP A 105 8.29 -9.52 -30.40
CA TRP A 105 9.68 -9.22 -30.70
C TRP A 105 10.62 -10.41 -30.41
N PRO A 106 11.63 -10.64 -31.26
CA PRO A 106 12.60 -11.72 -31.02
C PRO A 106 13.58 -11.40 -29.86
N ASN A 107 13.69 -10.13 -29.47
CA ASN A 107 14.65 -9.68 -28.46
C ASN A 107 14.06 -8.59 -27.55
N GLU A 108 14.75 -8.31 -26.44
CA GLU A 108 14.36 -7.34 -25.43
C GLU A 108 14.27 -5.90 -25.99
N ALA A 109 15.13 -5.54 -26.95
CA ALA A 109 15.20 -4.18 -27.48
C ALA A 109 13.90 -3.77 -28.19
N GLY A 110 13.23 -4.68 -28.90
CA GLY A 110 11.93 -4.38 -29.53
C GLY A 110 10.85 -4.08 -28.51
N TYR A 111 10.72 -4.90 -27.45
CA TYR A 111 9.78 -4.65 -26.35
C TYR A 111 10.10 -3.35 -25.62
N GLN A 112 11.39 -3.04 -25.44
CA GLN A 112 11.83 -1.80 -24.79
C GLN A 112 11.42 -0.57 -25.60
N ALA A 113 11.65 -0.58 -26.90
CA ALA A 113 11.29 0.54 -27.79
C ALA A 113 9.78 0.77 -27.81
N ASP A 114 8.98 -0.28 -27.94
CA ASP A 114 7.53 -0.21 -27.96
C ASP A 114 6.98 0.35 -26.64
N LEU A 115 7.38 -0.23 -25.51
CA LEU A 115 6.91 0.20 -24.21
C LEU A 115 7.37 1.63 -23.90
N TYR A 116 8.62 1.99 -24.23
CA TYR A 116 9.11 3.33 -24.04
C TYR A 116 8.29 4.36 -24.83
N ASN A 117 8.04 4.10 -26.12
CA ASN A 117 7.25 5.01 -26.95
C ASN A 117 5.81 5.18 -26.45
N PHE A 118 5.22 4.10 -25.93
CA PHE A 118 3.91 4.15 -25.30
C PHE A 118 3.92 4.95 -24.01
N LEU A 119 4.90 4.71 -23.14
CA LEU A 119 5.04 5.42 -21.86
C LEU A 119 5.38 6.90 -22.09
N LYS A 120 6.22 7.22 -23.07
CA LYS A 120 6.62 8.60 -23.37
C LYS A 120 5.45 9.50 -23.75
N ARG A 121 4.45 8.95 -24.45
CA ARG A 121 3.20 9.66 -24.78
C ARG A 121 2.36 10.00 -23.56
N ASN A 122 2.37 9.12 -22.54
CA ASN A 122 1.59 9.28 -21.32
C ASN A 122 2.36 10.00 -20.19
N PHE A 123 3.67 9.88 -20.20
CA PHE A 123 4.60 10.42 -19.20
C PHE A 123 5.77 11.11 -19.93
N PRO A 124 5.67 12.41 -20.20
CA PRO A 124 6.74 13.17 -20.89
C PRO A 124 8.11 13.09 -20.17
N ASP A 125 8.11 12.83 -18.86
CA ASP A 125 9.33 12.66 -18.06
C ASP A 125 10.00 11.29 -18.23
N ALA A 126 9.41 10.36 -19.00
CA ALA A 126 10.01 9.05 -19.26
C ALA A 126 11.34 9.21 -20.01
N LYS A 127 12.37 8.51 -19.54
CA LYS A 127 13.70 8.48 -20.13
C LYS A 127 14.14 7.04 -20.39
N LEU A 128 14.80 6.83 -21.50
CA LEU A 128 15.35 5.55 -21.92
C LEU A 128 16.78 5.43 -21.40
N GLU A 129 17.10 4.29 -20.77
CA GLU A 129 18.44 3.90 -20.37
C GLU A 129 19.24 5.00 -19.60
N GLU A 130 18.55 5.81 -18.78
CA GLU A 130 19.21 6.86 -18.00
C GLU A 130 20.12 6.24 -16.94
N ARG A 131 21.41 6.57 -17.00
CA ARG A 131 22.38 6.09 -16.02
C ARG A 131 22.30 6.93 -14.75
N THR A 132 22.08 6.27 -13.61
CA THR A 132 22.14 6.88 -12.28
C THR A 132 23.14 6.10 -11.42
N GLY A 133 24.34 6.65 -11.24
CA GLY A 133 25.45 5.94 -10.59
C GLY A 133 25.80 4.65 -11.34
N ALA A 134 25.81 3.51 -10.62
CA ALA A 134 26.04 2.18 -11.21
C ALA A 134 24.80 1.57 -11.85
N SER A 135 23.64 2.26 -11.77
CA SER A 135 22.35 1.77 -12.25
C SER A 135 22.05 2.30 -13.64
N LYS A 136 21.49 1.43 -14.48
CA LYS A 136 21.01 1.78 -15.82
C LYS A 136 19.74 0.93 -16.08
N PRO A 137 18.57 1.33 -15.53
CA PRO A 137 17.31 0.68 -15.86
C PRO A 137 16.92 0.97 -17.32
N ASP A 138 16.09 0.09 -17.88
CA ASP A 138 15.67 0.24 -19.28
C ASP A 138 14.85 1.50 -19.51
N ILE A 139 13.92 1.81 -18.60
CA ILE A 139 13.13 3.04 -18.62
C ILE A 139 13.08 3.62 -17.20
N THR A 140 13.13 4.95 -17.09
CA THR A 140 12.90 5.66 -15.83
C THR A 140 11.77 6.67 -15.97
N ILE A 141 10.97 6.80 -14.93
CA ILE A 141 9.99 7.88 -14.79
C ILE A 141 10.16 8.43 -13.38
N LYS A 142 10.77 9.59 -13.26
CA LYS A 142 11.12 10.23 -11.97
C LYS A 142 11.93 9.30 -11.05
N ASP A 143 11.35 8.90 -9.91
CA ASP A 143 11.96 8.02 -8.91
C ASP A 143 11.53 6.53 -9.06
N ILE A 144 11.05 6.15 -10.24
CA ILE A 144 10.62 4.80 -10.58
C ILE A 144 11.52 4.24 -11.68
N ALA A 145 12.11 3.07 -11.41
CA ALA A 145 12.84 2.29 -12.40
C ALA A 145 11.92 1.23 -13.01
N ILE A 146 11.98 1.06 -14.31
CA ILE A 146 11.26 0.03 -15.06
C ILE A 146 12.31 -0.82 -15.77
N GLU A 147 12.36 -2.09 -15.48
CA GLU A 147 13.23 -3.07 -16.10
C GLU A 147 12.38 -4.04 -16.89
N LEU A 148 12.77 -4.28 -18.12
CA LEU A 148 12.09 -5.21 -19.03
C LEU A 148 12.86 -6.51 -19.16
N LYS A 149 12.15 -7.57 -19.43
CA LYS A 149 12.69 -8.84 -19.90
C LYS A 149 11.77 -9.39 -20.99
N GLY A 150 12.35 -9.68 -22.13
CA GLY A 150 11.57 -10.22 -23.25
C GLY A 150 12.40 -10.73 -24.43
N PRO A 151 12.13 -11.93 -24.90
CA PRO A 151 11.35 -13.00 -24.28
C PRO A 151 11.94 -13.45 -22.95
N THR A 152 11.10 -13.55 -21.91
CA THR A 152 11.59 -13.79 -20.53
C THR A 152 11.83 -15.28 -20.30
N THR A 153 13.08 -15.66 -20.02
CA THR A 153 13.51 -17.02 -19.67
C THR A 153 13.85 -17.12 -18.18
N ASP A 154 14.13 -18.34 -17.68
CA ASP A 154 14.63 -18.56 -16.32
C ASP A 154 15.91 -17.75 -16.03
N GLY A 155 16.85 -17.67 -16.99
CA GLY A 155 18.04 -16.81 -16.85
C GLY A 155 17.68 -15.34 -16.66
N GLY A 156 16.67 -14.84 -17.36
CA GLY A 156 16.13 -13.50 -17.19
C GLY A 156 15.58 -13.28 -15.78
N ILE A 157 14.76 -14.21 -15.29
CA ILE A 157 14.19 -14.17 -13.93
C ILE A 157 15.29 -14.19 -12.87
N ASN A 158 16.27 -15.07 -12.99
CA ASN A 158 17.38 -15.22 -12.04
C ASN A 158 18.26 -13.95 -11.94
N SER A 159 18.23 -13.06 -12.93
CA SER A 159 18.93 -11.78 -12.89
C SER A 159 18.25 -10.69 -12.10
N LEU A 160 16.95 -10.81 -11.78
CA LEU A 160 16.14 -9.77 -11.17
C LEU A 160 16.59 -9.37 -9.75
N PRO A 161 17.01 -10.29 -8.85
CA PRO A 161 17.51 -9.91 -7.52
C PRO A 161 18.70 -8.95 -7.58
N ALA A 162 19.66 -9.20 -8.47
CA ALA A 162 20.81 -8.32 -8.65
C ALA A 162 20.41 -6.94 -9.16
N LYS A 163 19.39 -6.84 -10.03
CA LYS A 163 18.82 -5.57 -10.47
C LYS A 163 18.11 -4.85 -9.32
N CYS A 164 17.36 -5.55 -8.46
CA CYS A 164 16.75 -4.97 -7.26
C CYS A 164 17.78 -4.33 -6.34
N ILE A 165 18.87 -5.03 -6.02
CA ILE A 165 19.96 -4.52 -5.17
C ILE A 165 20.55 -3.24 -5.76
N LYS A 166 20.78 -3.22 -7.08
CA LYS A 166 21.31 -2.07 -7.80
C LYS A 166 20.38 -0.87 -7.77
N TYR A 167 19.13 -1.10 -8.12
CA TYR A 167 18.16 -0.02 -8.33
C TYR A 167 17.61 0.54 -7.02
N SER A 168 17.48 -0.28 -5.97
CA SER A 168 16.98 0.14 -4.66
C SER A 168 17.79 1.26 -4.01
N LYS A 169 19.03 1.48 -4.45
CA LYS A 169 19.90 2.59 -3.97
C LYS A 169 19.46 3.95 -4.51
N TYR A 170 18.81 3.98 -5.67
CA TYR A 170 18.54 5.21 -6.41
C TYR A 170 17.05 5.46 -6.68
N TYR A 171 16.26 4.39 -6.72
CA TYR A 171 14.84 4.46 -7.09
C TYR A 171 13.96 4.02 -5.94
N ARG A 172 12.86 4.72 -5.74
CA ARG A 172 11.88 4.41 -4.71
C ARG A 172 11.09 3.14 -5.02
N LYS A 173 10.78 2.93 -6.30
CA LYS A 173 10.02 1.78 -6.79
C LYS A 173 10.71 1.18 -8.01
N ILE A 174 10.53 -0.11 -8.17
CA ILE A 174 11.06 -0.90 -9.29
C ILE A 174 9.90 -1.68 -9.87
N ILE A 175 9.68 -1.54 -11.17
CA ILE A 175 8.67 -2.30 -11.91
C ILE A 175 9.39 -3.25 -12.86
N PHE A 176 9.17 -4.54 -12.70
CA PHE A 176 9.62 -5.55 -13.66
C PHE A 176 8.51 -5.87 -14.64
N VAL A 177 8.76 -5.69 -15.92
CA VAL A 177 7.82 -6.01 -17.00
C VAL A 177 8.37 -7.21 -17.77
N LEU A 178 7.69 -8.34 -17.64
CA LEU A 178 8.12 -9.62 -18.18
C LEU A 178 7.28 -9.98 -19.40
N PHE A 179 7.88 -9.88 -20.58
CA PHE A 179 7.23 -10.16 -21.86
C PHE A 179 7.44 -11.60 -22.27
N SER A 180 6.44 -12.17 -22.96
CA SER A 180 6.51 -13.50 -23.59
C SER A 180 7.15 -14.57 -22.67
N PRO A 181 6.52 -14.86 -21.53
CA PRO A 181 7.10 -15.69 -20.49
C PRO A 181 7.40 -17.12 -20.99
N LYS A 182 8.66 -17.52 -20.88
CA LYS A 182 9.19 -18.85 -21.19
C LYS A 182 10.00 -19.38 -20.01
N PHE A 183 9.51 -19.15 -18.80
CA PHE A 183 10.17 -19.54 -17.54
C PHE A 183 9.31 -20.50 -16.72
N SER A 184 9.94 -21.23 -15.81
CA SER A 184 9.26 -22.08 -14.84
C SER A 184 8.46 -21.23 -13.84
N GLN A 185 7.19 -21.54 -13.66
CA GLN A 185 6.33 -20.86 -12.70
C GLN A 185 6.84 -21.03 -11.26
N SER A 186 7.39 -22.20 -10.91
CA SER A 186 7.98 -22.44 -9.57
C SER A 186 9.18 -21.56 -9.33
N ASN A 187 10.11 -21.46 -10.30
CA ASN A 187 11.28 -20.59 -10.23
C ASN A 187 10.87 -19.11 -10.07
N PHE A 188 9.86 -18.67 -10.84
CA PHE A 188 9.36 -17.30 -10.73
C PHE A 188 8.78 -17.00 -9.34
N ILE A 189 7.98 -17.91 -8.77
CA ILE A 189 7.38 -17.73 -7.44
C ILE A 189 8.48 -17.63 -6.38
N GLU A 190 9.51 -18.48 -6.44
CA GLU A 190 10.63 -18.46 -5.49
C GLU A 190 11.40 -17.14 -5.56
N ILE A 191 11.84 -16.75 -6.76
CA ILE A 191 12.57 -15.49 -6.96
C ILE A 191 11.74 -14.27 -6.55
N LYS A 192 10.46 -14.22 -6.94
CA LYS A 192 9.55 -13.15 -6.55
C LYS A 192 9.42 -13.04 -5.05
N LYS A 193 9.22 -14.17 -4.35
CA LYS A 193 9.12 -14.23 -2.89
C LYS A 193 10.38 -13.68 -2.23
N GLY A 194 11.56 -14.14 -2.64
CA GLY A 194 12.84 -13.66 -2.12
C GLY A 194 13.06 -12.15 -2.31
N ILE A 195 12.64 -11.60 -3.48
CA ILE A 195 12.71 -10.18 -3.75
C ILE A 195 11.72 -9.41 -2.85
N GLU A 196 10.47 -9.86 -2.70
CA GLU A 196 9.44 -9.20 -1.90
C GLU A 196 9.78 -9.21 -0.41
N GLU A 197 10.40 -10.28 0.10
CA GLU A 197 10.90 -10.37 1.48
C GLU A 197 12.07 -9.40 1.73
N THR A 198 12.99 -9.27 0.78
CA THR A 198 14.18 -8.42 0.91
C THR A 198 13.84 -6.93 0.68
N PHE A 199 12.92 -6.64 -0.24
CA PHE A 199 12.54 -5.29 -0.67
C PHE A 199 11.03 -5.07 -0.53
N PRO A 200 10.46 -5.11 0.67
CA PRO A 200 9.02 -5.03 0.89
C PRO A 200 8.44 -3.75 0.31
N SER A 201 7.36 -3.89 -0.44
CA SER A 201 6.62 -2.78 -1.08
C SER A 201 7.43 -1.94 -2.09
N ARG A 202 8.64 -2.36 -2.47
CA ARG A 202 9.46 -1.62 -3.48
C ARG A 202 9.29 -2.14 -4.89
N THR A 203 8.92 -3.40 -5.05
CA THR A 203 8.89 -4.09 -6.34
C THR A 203 7.47 -4.37 -6.80
N ILE A 204 7.25 -4.30 -8.11
CA ILE A 204 6.01 -4.66 -8.79
C ILE A 204 6.38 -5.53 -9.99
N PHE A 205 5.66 -6.63 -10.16
CA PHE A 205 5.83 -7.53 -11.31
C PHE A 205 4.60 -7.44 -12.22
N ILE A 206 4.82 -7.20 -13.50
CA ILE A 206 3.79 -7.19 -14.54
C ILE A 206 4.19 -8.22 -15.61
N ILE A 207 3.34 -9.21 -15.79
CA ILE A 207 3.57 -10.25 -16.81
C ILE A 207 2.71 -9.95 -18.02
N LYS A 208 3.35 -9.89 -19.19
CA LYS A 208 2.72 -9.68 -20.47
C LYS A 208 2.80 -10.97 -21.29
N GLN A 209 1.67 -11.60 -21.50
CA GLN A 209 1.57 -12.76 -22.38
C GLN A 209 1.65 -12.33 -23.85
N ASN A 210 2.00 -13.24 -24.72
CA ASN A 210 1.98 -13.03 -26.15
C ASN A 210 0.55 -12.70 -26.61
N ILE A 211 0.48 -11.86 -27.66
CA ILE A 211 -0.77 -11.59 -28.38
C ILE A 211 -1.18 -12.85 -29.13
#